data_012598e46f55a5493b1168a723467710
#
_entry.id   012598e46f55a5493b1168a723467710
#
_cell.length_a   1.000
_cell.length_b   1.000
_cell.length_c   1.000
_cell.angle_alpha   90.00
_cell.angle_beta   90.00
_cell.angle_gamma   90.00
#
_symmetry.space_group_name_H-M   'P 1'
#
loop_
_entity.id
_entity.type
_entity.pdbx_description
1 polymer ?
#
loop_
_entity_poly.entity_id
_entity_poly.type
_entity_poly.pdbx_seq_one_letter_code
_entity_poly.pdbx_strand_id
1 'polypeptide(L)'
;MNKKLLTQIKNEWRSNLWLVTELLLVSVVMWYIVDYMYVKAAVYYEPRGFDISHCYLIQMGRLTDKSPDFIPNQTKEQQREDVKGLAERLKYRPDIEAVGFGQNSYPYNGSNSGTEVRYDTLQSPGWTIRRLVSPDFVRVFQYHGTRGETPEQLAELLSHPKNFLASDNLYKKRYGRDLTPLVGKQFYLFGDTTETYTLGASLEVVRYSDYEQAWNSYSMVKLLPENWYDVGLELCVRVKEDQDKDFITRLKADSEKLYRVGNVFIAEVRSFDDIRRNYQQSQTNSMRSYILGMVFLLLNIFLGLLGTFWFRTQQRRGEIALMKSLGGTDHSVFVRQLVEGLLLLVIATIPAVFINWNLANSELNAWMNGTTIEGG
;
A
#
# COMPACT_ATOMS: atom_id res chain seq x y z
N MET A 1 -37.78 26.88 22.59
CA MET A 1 -38.00 25.43 22.38
C MET A 1 -36.94 24.57 23.09
N ASN A 2 -35.65 24.92 22.99
CA ASN A 2 -34.54 24.05 23.47
C ASN A 2 -34.44 23.90 25.02
N LYS A 3 -34.73 24.93 25.84
CA LYS A 3 -34.65 24.82 27.32
C LYS A 3 -35.67 23.80 27.89
N LYS A 4 -36.90 23.75 27.35
CA LYS A 4 -37.94 22.82 27.81
C LYS A 4 -37.57 21.38 27.47
N LEU A 5 -37.01 21.10 26.25
CA LEU A 5 -36.56 19.78 25.86
C LEU A 5 -35.39 19.29 26.71
N LEU A 6 -34.40 20.13 27.00
CA LEU A 6 -33.27 19.79 27.87
C LEU A 6 -33.76 19.45 29.30
N THR A 7 -34.72 20.23 29.84
CA THR A 7 -35.31 19.94 31.13
C THR A 7 -36.06 18.60 31.14
N GLN A 8 -36.78 18.30 30.06
CA GLN A 8 -37.49 17.03 29.92
C GLN A 8 -36.50 15.84 29.83
N ILE A 9 -35.45 15.94 29.02
CA ILE A 9 -34.39 14.91 28.91
C ILE A 9 -33.74 14.68 30.29
N LYS A 10 -33.49 15.74 31.04
CA LYS A 10 -32.95 15.66 32.40
C LYS A 10 -33.92 14.96 33.37
N ASN A 11 -35.19 15.27 33.33
CA ASN A 11 -36.19 14.62 34.21
C ASN A 11 -36.38 13.17 33.89
N GLU A 12 -36.26 12.76 32.63
CA GLU A 12 -36.38 11.38 32.13
C GLU A 12 -35.04 10.66 32.02
N TRP A 13 -33.98 11.09 32.72
CA TRP A 13 -32.63 10.60 32.58
C TRP A 13 -32.50 9.08 32.69
N ARG A 14 -33.29 8.44 33.63
CA ARG A 14 -33.27 6.98 33.83
C ARG A 14 -33.78 6.23 32.61
N SER A 15 -34.83 6.71 31.96
CA SER A 15 -35.37 6.13 30.72
C SER A 15 -34.47 6.38 29.53
N ASN A 16 -33.75 7.51 29.52
CA ASN A 16 -32.83 7.87 28.45
C ASN A 16 -31.46 7.20 28.59
N LEU A 17 -31.08 6.76 29.81
CA LEU A 17 -29.76 6.21 30.12
C LEU A 17 -29.39 5.03 29.22
N TRP A 18 -30.33 4.09 29.02
CA TRP A 18 -30.11 2.93 28.16
C TRP A 18 -29.79 3.34 26.72
N LEU A 19 -30.60 4.22 26.15
CA LEU A 19 -30.42 4.72 24.80
C LEU A 19 -29.09 5.51 24.64
N VAL A 20 -28.77 6.35 25.63
CA VAL A 20 -27.49 7.10 25.62
C VAL A 20 -26.30 6.14 25.69
N THR A 21 -26.38 5.08 26.51
CA THR A 21 -25.31 4.08 26.61
C THR A 21 -25.17 3.29 25.29
N GLU A 22 -26.26 2.88 24.68
CA GLU A 22 -26.27 2.23 23.38
C GLU A 22 -25.64 3.12 22.31
N LEU A 23 -26.09 4.38 22.21
CA LEU A 23 -25.55 5.36 21.26
C LEU A 23 -24.06 5.64 21.50
N LEU A 24 -23.61 5.69 22.75
CA LEU A 24 -22.21 5.87 23.11
C LEU A 24 -21.36 4.70 22.63
N LEU A 25 -21.75 3.46 22.96
CA LEU A 25 -21.01 2.26 22.55
C LEU A 25 -20.90 2.19 21.02
N VAL A 26 -22.04 2.42 20.36
CA VAL A 26 -22.10 2.45 18.91
C VAL A 26 -21.17 3.53 18.35
N SER A 27 -21.19 4.76 18.89
CA SER A 27 -20.36 5.86 18.43
C SER A 27 -18.87 5.53 18.56
N VAL A 28 -18.46 4.88 19.66
CA VAL A 28 -17.07 4.44 19.87
C VAL A 28 -16.66 3.40 18.84
N VAL A 29 -17.46 2.36 18.63
CA VAL A 29 -17.14 1.29 17.68
C VAL A 29 -17.15 1.80 16.24
N MET A 30 -18.13 2.64 15.89
CA MET A 30 -18.21 3.22 14.53
C MET A 30 -17.02 4.12 14.24
N TRP A 31 -16.60 4.94 15.21
CA TRP A 31 -15.39 5.76 15.05
C TRP A 31 -14.16 4.89 14.75
N TYR A 32 -13.95 3.82 15.53
CA TYR A 32 -12.84 2.90 15.32
C TYR A 32 -12.82 2.31 13.91
N ILE A 33 -13.98 1.86 13.41
CA ILE A 33 -14.10 1.30 12.06
C ILE A 33 -13.83 2.37 10.99
N VAL A 34 -14.41 3.57 11.15
CA VAL A 34 -14.25 4.68 10.20
C VAL A 34 -12.79 5.14 10.16
N ASP A 35 -12.15 5.30 11.32
CA ASP A 35 -10.74 5.68 11.45
C ASP A 35 -9.84 4.64 10.73
N TYR A 36 -10.01 3.36 11.01
CA TYR A 36 -9.28 2.30 10.33
C TYR A 36 -9.44 2.34 8.80
N MET A 37 -10.69 2.49 8.33
CA MET A 37 -10.96 2.56 6.89
C MET A 37 -10.36 3.81 6.25
N TYR A 38 -10.44 4.96 6.94
CA TYR A 38 -9.85 6.21 6.48
C TYR A 38 -8.32 6.10 6.34
N VAL A 39 -7.64 5.56 7.37
CA VAL A 39 -6.18 5.34 7.34
C VAL A 39 -5.79 4.42 6.18
N LYS A 40 -6.49 3.29 6.03
CA LYS A 40 -6.19 2.36 4.93
C LYS A 40 -6.44 2.97 3.56
N ALA A 41 -7.51 3.75 3.40
CA ALA A 41 -7.78 4.46 2.15
C ALA A 41 -6.73 5.55 1.89
N ALA A 42 -6.38 6.35 2.90
CA ALA A 42 -5.35 7.38 2.77
C ALA A 42 -4.01 6.78 2.31
N VAL A 43 -3.55 5.72 2.99
CA VAL A 43 -2.32 5.01 2.62
C VAL A 43 -2.42 4.42 1.21
N TYR A 44 -3.57 3.86 0.82
CA TYR A 44 -3.75 3.29 -0.52
C TYR A 44 -3.53 4.31 -1.63
N TYR A 45 -3.97 5.56 -1.42
CA TYR A 45 -3.86 6.66 -2.40
C TYR A 45 -2.55 7.47 -2.30
N GLU A 46 -1.66 7.18 -1.35
CA GLU A 46 -0.34 7.80 -1.33
C GLU A 46 0.46 7.49 -2.62
N PRO A 47 1.34 8.39 -3.09
CA PRO A 47 2.22 8.14 -4.21
C PRO A 47 3.05 6.85 -4.00
N ARG A 48 3.16 6.04 -5.02
CA ARG A 48 3.87 4.74 -4.96
C ARG A 48 5.37 4.89 -5.18
N GLY A 49 5.79 5.92 -5.94
CA GLY A 49 7.16 6.10 -6.42
C GLY A 49 7.55 5.11 -7.52
N PHE A 50 6.58 4.39 -8.10
CA PHE A 50 6.76 3.50 -9.24
C PHE A 50 5.46 3.36 -10.04
N ASP A 51 5.59 2.94 -11.30
CA ASP A 51 4.48 2.59 -12.18
C ASP A 51 4.60 1.16 -12.67
N ILE A 52 3.50 0.39 -12.56
CA ILE A 52 3.38 -0.99 -13.03
C ILE A 52 2.54 -1.12 -14.29
N SER A 53 2.00 -0.02 -14.82
CA SER A 53 1.22 -0.04 -16.05
C SER A 53 2.05 -0.63 -17.18
N HIS A 54 1.45 -1.54 -17.95
CA HIS A 54 2.13 -2.21 -19.07
C HIS A 54 3.38 -3.01 -18.68
N CYS A 55 3.52 -3.39 -17.39
CA CYS A 55 4.66 -4.14 -16.90
C CYS A 55 4.33 -5.63 -16.73
N TYR A 56 5.32 -6.47 -17.06
CA TYR A 56 5.22 -7.92 -16.96
C TYR A 56 6.46 -8.52 -16.32
N LEU A 57 6.24 -9.57 -15.50
CA LEU A 57 7.29 -10.43 -14.98
C LEU A 57 7.42 -11.65 -15.89
N ILE A 58 8.62 -11.89 -16.41
CA ILE A 58 8.96 -13.06 -17.18
C ILE A 58 9.74 -14.01 -16.29
N GLN A 59 9.12 -15.16 -16.02
CA GLN A 59 9.78 -16.24 -15.31
C GLN A 59 10.61 -17.06 -16.31
N MET A 60 11.90 -17.15 -16.05
CA MET A 60 12.82 -17.96 -16.85
C MET A 60 12.86 -19.38 -16.31
N GLY A 61 13.02 -20.34 -17.19
CA GLY A 61 13.27 -21.75 -16.87
C GLY A 61 14.57 -22.22 -17.50
N ARG A 62 15.08 -23.36 -17.02
CA ARG A 62 16.25 -24.02 -17.60
C ARG A 62 15.87 -25.44 -18.01
N LEU A 63 16.25 -25.85 -19.21
CA LEU A 63 16.10 -27.22 -19.67
C LEU A 63 16.89 -28.18 -18.78
N THR A 64 16.36 -29.37 -18.61
CA THR A 64 17.00 -30.45 -17.86
C THR A 64 17.50 -31.52 -18.84
N ASP A 65 18.29 -32.45 -18.35
CA ASP A 65 18.84 -33.61 -19.08
C ASP A 65 17.77 -34.52 -19.73
N LYS A 66 16.51 -34.35 -19.30
CA LYS A 66 15.36 -35.06 -19.92
C LYS A 66 14.85 -34.41 -21.20
N SER A 67 15.27 -33.19 -21.49
CA SER A 67 14.88 -32.50 -22.71
C SER A 67 15.77 -32.94 -23.88
N PRO A 68 15.22 -33.24 -25.08
CA PRO A 68 16.02 -33.60 -26.25
C PRO A 68 16.96 -32.48 -26.70
N ASP A 69 16.63 -31.25 -26.39
CA ASP A 69 17.42 -30.05 -26.76
C ASP A 69 18.37 -29.57 -25.66
N PHE A 70 18.57 -30.36 -24.62
CA PHE A 70 19.46 -29.98 -23.52
C PHE A 70 20.93 -29.97 -23.96
N ILE A 71 21.62 -28.87 -23.63
CA ILE A 71 23.05 -28.74 -23.89
C ILE A 71 23.80 -29.11 -22.60
N PRO A 72 24.51 -30.26 -22.59
CA PRO A 72 25.23 -30.69 -21.40
C PRO A 72 26.51 -29.87 -21.16
N ASN A 73 27.05 -29.95 -19.93
CA ASN A 73 28.36 -29.42 -19.56
C ASN A 73 28.55 -27.90 -19.76
N GLN A 74 27.47 -27.10 -19.70
CA GLN A 74 27.60 -25.66 -19.75
C GLN A 74 28.35 -25.14 -18.49
N THR A 75 29.32 -24.24 -18.70
CA THR A 75 29.99 -23.51 -17.63
C THR A 75 29.03 -22.50 -16.99
N LYS A 76 29.37 -22.03 -15.79
CA LYS A 76 28.58 -20.96 -15.14
C LYS A 76 28.54 -19.66 -15.97
N GLU A 77 29.63 -19.35 -16.67
CA GLU A 77 29.73 -18.23 -17.61
C GLU A 77 28.72 -18.37 -18.75
N GLN A 78 28.71 -19.53 -19.40
CA GLN A 78 27.73 -19.81 -20.48
C GLN A 78 26.29 -19.72 -19.99
N GLN A 79 26.01 -20.24 -18.78
CA GLN A 79 24.68 -20.14 -18.18
C GLN A 79 24.27 -18.69 -17.92
N ARG A 80 25.19 -17.81 -17.50
CA ARG A 80 24.93 -16.38 -17.33
C ARG A 80 24.69 -15.69 -18.68
N GLU A 81 25.51 -16.01 -19.68
CA GLU A 81 25.35 -15.45 -21.03
C GLU A 81 24.02 -15.88 -21.67
N ASP A 82 23.55 -17.11 -21.44
CA ASP A 82 22.21 -17.55 -21.89
C ASP A 82 21.10 -16.67 -21.29
N VAL A 83 21.15 -16.38 -19.97
CA VAL A 83 20.19 -15.51 -19.28
C VAL A 83 20.21 -14.10 -19.84
N LYS A 84 21.40 -13.51 -20.00
CA LYS A 84 21.54 -12.17 -20.60
C LYS A 84 21.09 -12.16 -22.06
N GLY A 85 21.45 -13.19 -22.81
CA GLY A 85 21.07 -13.33 -24.22
C GLY A 85 19.56 -13.37 -24.41
N LEU A 86 18.80 -14.00 -23.48
CA LEU A 86 17.35 -13.96 -23.49
C LEU A 86 16.82 -12.53 -23.30
N ALA A 87 17.36 -11.81 -22.32
CA ALA A 87 16.96 -10.42 -22.07
C ALA A 87 17.30 -9.49 -23.25
N GLU A 88 18.48 -9.66 -23.87
CA GLU A 88 18.85 -8.92 -25.06
C GLU A 88 17.90 -9.18 -26.23
N ARG A 89 17.49 -10.43 -26.47
CA ARG A 89 16.48 -10.73 -27.49
C ARG A 89 15.15 -10.03 -27.22
N LEU A 90 14.73 -9.94 -25.95
CA LEU A 90 13.53 -9.21 -25.56
C LEU A 90 13.67 -7.70 -25.79
N LYS A 91 14.85 -7.11 -25.56
CA LYS A 91 15.09 -5.68 -25.84
C LYS A 91 14.91 -5.31 -27.32
N TYR A 92 15.23 -6.23 -28.22
CA TYR A 92 15.04 -6.01 -29.67
C TYR A 92 13.59 -6.21 -30.15
N ARG A 93 12.70 -6.60 -29.27
CA ARG A 93 11.28 -6.76 -29.61
C ARG A 93 10.63 -5.37 -29.76
N PRO A 94 9.92 -5.09 -30.87
CA PRO A 94 9.43 -3.74 -31.17
C PRO A 94 8.35 -3.22 -30.19
N ASP A 95 7.64 -4.14 -29.53
CA ASP A 95 6.59 -3.83 -28.55
C ASP A 95 7.13 -3.62 -27.11
N ILE A 96 8.42 -3.92 -26.87
CA ILE A 96 9.05 -3.73 -25.55
C ILE A 96 9.74 -2.37 -25.50
N GLU A 97 9.55 -1.64 -24.42
CA GLU A 97 10.15 -0.33 -24.12
C GLU A 97 11.40 -0.48 -23.27
N ALA A 98 11.34 -1.30 -22.22
CA ALA A 98 12.46 -1.52 -21.31
C ALA A 98 12.49 -2.96 -20.79
N VAL A 99 13.69 -3.47 -20.52
CA VAL A 99 13.94 -4.81 -19.96
C VAL A 99 14.93 -4.68 -18.81
N GLY A 100 14.55 -5.12 -17.61
CA GLY A 100 15.40 -5.03 -16.44
C GLY A 100 15.40 -6.28 -15.60
N PHE A 101 16.54 -6.60 -14.98
CA PHE A 101 16.68 -7.64 -13.99
C PHE A 101 16.59 -7.07 -12.57
N GLY A 102 16.00 -7.85 -11.67
CA GLY A 102 16.00 -7.60 -10.25
C GLY A 102 16.28 -8.84 -9.42
N GLN A 103 16.70 -8.64 -8.18
CA GLN A 103 16.80 -9.68 -7.18
C GLN A 103 16.05 -9.21 -5.92
N ASN A 104 14.89 -9.82 -5.64
CA ASN A 104 13.95 -9.41 -4.59
C ASN A 104 13.61 -7.91 -4.67
N SER A 105 13.36 -7.39 -5.87
CA SER A 105 13.37 -5.95 -6.15
C SER A 105 12.06 -5.41 -6.69
N TYR A 106 11.24 -6.22 -7.37
CA TYR A 106 10.01 -5.71 -7.96
C TYR A 106 8.93 -5.41 -6.89
N PRO A 107 8.03 -4.46 -7.14
CA PRO A 107 6.94 -4.15 -6.22
C PRO A 107 5.95 -5.32 -6.09
N TYR A 108 5.31 -5.45 -4.92
CA TYR A 108 4.41 -6.56 -4.59
C TYR A 108 5.08 -7.93 -4.55
N ASN A 109 6.38 -7.96 -4.34
CA ASN A 109 7.14 -9.20 -4.17
C ASN A 109 6.94 -9.75 -2.76
N GLY A 110 6.62 -11.01 -2.60
CA GLY A 110 6.53 -11.67 -1.28
C GLY A 110 7.89 -11.90 -0.62
N SER A 111 9.00 -11.59 -1.30
CA SER A 111 10.37 -11.74 -0.81
C SER A 111 11.14 -10.44 -0.95
N ASN A 112 11.70 -9.95 0.14
CA ASN A 112 12.60 -8.80 0.14
C ASN A 112 13.78 -9.04 1.08
N SER A 113 14.81 -8.21 0.96
CA SER A 113 15.99 -8.25 1.83
C SER A 113 16.22 -6.86 2.41
N GLY A 114 16.41 -6.79 3.72
CA GLY A 114 16.80 -5.57 4.39
C GLY A 114 18.29 -5.27 4.23
N THR A 115 18.66 -4.01 4.35
CA THR A 115 20.04 -3.55 4.38
C THR A 115 20.20 -2.31 5.23
N GLU A 116 21.44 -2.00 5.57
CA GLU A 116 21.83 -0.78 6.25
C GLU A 116 22.56 0.15 5.29
N VAL A 117 22.24 1.43 5.35
CA VAL A 117 22.92 2.53 4.64
C VAL A 117 23.43 3.51 5.69
N ARG A 118 24.71 3.76 5.72
CA ARG A 118 25.36 4.58 6.75
C ARG A 118 26.14 5.74 6.13
N TYR A 119 25.92 6.92 6.70
CA TYR A 119 26.64 8.14 6.37
C TYR A 119 27.05 8.83 7.67
N ASP A 120 28.34 8.92 7.95
CA ASP A 120 28.85 9.48 9.20
C ASP A 120 28.16 8.85 10.43
N THR A 121 27.44 9.61 11.22
CA THR A 121 26.66 9.15 12.37
C THR A 121 25.23 8.75 12.01
N LEU A 122 24.79 8.97 10.76
CA LEU A 122 23.46 8.63 10.28
C LEU A 122 23.40 7.16 9.86
N GLN A 123 22.39 6.46 10.31
CA GLN A 123 22.14 5.06 10.00
C GLN A 123 20.68 4.85 9.61
N SER A 124 20.45 4.22 8.46
CA SER A 124 19.11 3.89 7.99
C SER A 124 18.44 2.82 8.88
N PRO A 125 17.11 2.70 8.86
CA PRO A 125 16.43 1.55 9.43
C PRO A 125 16.94 0.23 8.83
N GLY A 126 17.12 -0.81 9.67
CA GLY A 126 17.62 -2.11 9.22
C GLY A 126 16.72 -2.86 8.24
N TRP A 127 15.44 -2.47 8.14
CA TRP A 127 14.49 -2.97 7.15
C TRP A 127 14.43 -2.14 5.85
N THR A 128 15.43 -1.25 5.62
CA THR A 128 15.59 -0.59 4.32
C THR A 128 15.70 -1.64 3.22
N ILE A 129 14.75 -1.64 2.29
CA ILE A 129 14.69 -2.66 1.24
C ILE A 129 15.89 -2.52 0.30
N ARG A 130 16.66 -3.58 0.21
CA ARG A 130 17.77 -3.69 -0.74
C ARG A 130 17.25 -4.15 -2.09
N ARG A 131 17.38 -3.31 -3.11
CA ARG A 131 17.06 -3.63 -4.49
C ARG A 131 18.34 -3.75 -5.31
N LEU A 132 18.71 -4.98 -5.66
CA LEU A 132 19.84 -5.23 -6.59
C LEU A 132 19.26 -5.41 -7.98
N VAL A 133 19.60 -4.51 -8.89
CA VAL A 133 18.93 -4.43 -10.20
C VAL A 133 19.89 -4.13 -11.34
N SER A 134 19.51 -4.48 -12.56
CA SER A 134 20.18 -3.94 -13.75
C SER A 134 19.77 -2.48 -13.96
N PRO A 135 20.58 -1.66 -14.66
CA PRO A 135 20.29 -0.24 -14.85
C PRO A 135 18.88 0.05 -15.38
N ASP A 136 18.44 -0.69 -16.41
CA ASP A 136 17.13 -0.48 -17.03
C ASP A 136 15.93 -0.85 -16.15
N PHE A 137 16.12 -1.49 -14.99
CA PHE A 137 15.05 -1.80 -14.07
C PHE A 137 14.30 -0.55 -13.58
N VAL A 138 15.04 0.57 -13.35
CA VAL A 138 14.41 1.83 -12.96
C VAL A 138 13.56 2.44 -14.08
N ARG A 139 13.87 2.11 -15.35
CA ARG A 139 13.05 2.47 -16.53
C ARG A 139 11.79 1.60 -16.62
N VAL A 140 11.89 0.30 -16.32
CA VAL A 140 10.73 -0.59 -16.29
C VAL A 140 9.67 -0.07 -15.34
N PHE A 141 10.06 0.37 -14.14
CA PHE A 141 9.14 0.82 -13.10
C PHE A 141 9.02 2.34 -12.99
N GLN A 142 9.59 3.10 -13.95
CA GLN A 142 9.50 4.57 -14.01
C GLN A 142 9.83 5.25 -12.68
N TYR A 143 11.01 4.93 -12.12
CA TYR A 143 11.47 5.62 -10.92
C TYR A 143 11.87 7.06 -11.24
N HIS A 144 11.65 7.96 -10.29
CA HIS A 144 11.99 9.37 -10.40
C HIS A 144 12.89 9.83 -9.26
N GLY A 145 13.80 10.73 -9.57
CA GLY A 145 14.64 11.36 -8.56
C GLY A 145 13.98 12.62 -7.98
N THR A 146 14.34 12.95 -6.74
CA THR A 146 13.79 14.13 -6.03
C THR A 146 14.18 15.46 -6.62
N ARG A 147 15.23 15.50 -7.46
CA ARG A 147 15.66 16.69 -8.20
C ARG A 147 15.11 16.74 -9.62
N GLY A 148 14.20 15.83 -9.98
CA GLY A 148 13.61 15.72 -11.30
C GLY A 148 14.39 14.82 -12.25
N GLU A 149 15.30 13.98 -11.74
CA GLU A 149 16.00 12.99 -12.58
C GLU A 149 15.02 12.01 -13.18
N THR A 150 15.12 11.81 -14.49
CA THR A 150 14.27 10.88 -15.25
C THR A 150 14.74 9.43 -15.08
N PRO A 151 13.90 8.44 -15.40
CA PRO A 151 14.28 7.02 -15.35
C PRO A 151 15.56 6.71 -16.18
N GLU A 152 15.77 7.39 -17.30
CA GLU A 152 16.97 7.24 -18.16
C GLU A 152 18.23 7.76 -17.44
N GLN A 153 18.14 8.92 -16.83
CA GLN A 153 19.26 9.51 -16.07
C GLN A 153 19.61 8.65 -14.84
N LEU A 154 18.58 8.12 -14.15
CA LEU A 154 18.80 7.21 -13.03
C LEU A 154 19.43 5.88 -13.46
N ALA A 155 19.06 5.33 -14.63
CA ALA A 155 19.68 4.15 -15.20
C ALA A 155 21.16 4.39 -15.54
N GLU A 156 21.50 5.56 -16.11
CA GLU A 156 22.87 5.94 -16.38
C GLU A 156 23.70 6.05 -15.09
N LEU A 157 23.19 6.74 -14.07
CA LEU A 157 23.86 6.84 -12.77
C LEU A 157 24.09 5.47 -12.13
N LEU A 158 23.11 4.56 -12.25
CA LEU A 158 23.16 3.21 -11.69
C LEU A 158 24.12 2.29 -12.46
N SER A 159 24.46 2.60 -13.71
CA SER A 159 25.43 1.84 -14.51
C SER A 159 26.85 1.87 -13.92
N HIS A 160 27.15 2.85 -13.08
CA HIS A 160 28.42 2.93 -12.38
C HIS A 160 28.45 2.03 -11.14
N PRO A 161 29.34 1.02 -11.04
CA PRO A 161 29.31 0.02 -9.96
C PRO A 161 29.47 0.60 -8.55
N LYS A 162 30.08 1.76 -8.41
CA LYS A 162 30.26 2.46 -7.12
C LYS A 162 29.12 3.41 -6.78
N ASN A 163 28.14 3.59 -7.66
CA ASN A 163 26.96 4.38 -7.38
C ASN A 163 25.85 3.52 -6.78
N PHE A 164 25.00 4.17 -6.01
CA PHE A 164 23.71 3.64 -5.56
C PHE A 164 22.69 4.78 -5.53
N LEU A 165 21.41 4.41 -5.51
CA LEU A 165 20.28 5.32 -5.35
C LEU A 165 19.54 4.94 -4.07
N ALA A 166 18.90 5.90 -3.41
CA ALA A 166 18.11 5.60 -2.23
C ALA A 166 16.94 6.58 -2.05
N SER A 167 15.87 6.15 -1.38
CA SER A 167 14.71 6.98 -1.11
C SER A 167 15.04 8.13 -0.17
N ASP A 168 14.48 9.31 -0.44
CA ASP A 168 14.78 10.57 0.24
C ASP A 168 14.49 10.54 1.74
N ASN A 169 13.49 9.76 2.14
CA ASN A 169 13.06 9.63 3.54
C ASN A 169 13.98 8.77 4.43
N LEU A 170 15.11 8.27 3.91
CA LEU A 170 15.97 7.27 4.56
C LEU A 170 16.38 7.65 6.00
N TYR A 171 16.62 8.93 6.25
CA TYR A 171 17.02 9.46 7.56
C TYR A 171 15.97 10.37 8.21
N LYS A 172 14.84 10.60 7.53
CA LYS A 172 13.83 11.59 7.92
C LYS A 172 13.22 11.30 9.28
N LYS A 173 12.73 10.08 9.49
CA LYS A 173 12.04 9.69 10.73
C LYS A 173 12.94 9.77 11.96
N ARG A 174 14.20 9.31 11.85
CA ARG A 174 15.11 9.21 13.01
C ARG A 174 15.89 10.48 13.28
N TYR A 175 16.25 11.22 12.22
CA TYR A 175 17.17 12.35 12.33
C TYR A 175 16.60 13.66 11.77
N GLY A 176 15.37 13.66 11.23
CA GLY A 176 14.74 14.83 10.62
C GLY A 176 15.48 15.35 9.39
N ARG A 177 16.23 14.47 8.67
CA ARG A 177 17.05 14.84 7.53
C ARG A 177 16.62 14.14 6.26
N ASP A 178 16.43 14.92 5.19
CA ASP A 178 16.22 14.41 3.85
C ASP A 178 17.57 13.97 3.23
N LEU A 179 17.52 13.01 2.31
CA LEU A 179 18.71 12.44 1.66
C LEU A 179 19.22 13.34 0.51
N THR A 180 18.34 14.07 -0.15
CA THR A 180 18.64 14.92 -1.32
C THR A 180 19.89 15.82 -1.15
N PRO A 181 20.15 16.48 -0.01
CA PRO A 181 21.36 17.29 0.16
C PRO A 181 22.67 16.50 0.18
N LEU A 182 22.59 15.19 0.36
CA LEU A 182 23.76 14.29 0.48
C LEU A 182 24.12 13.62 -0.86
N VAL A 183 23.43 13.93 -1.95
CA VAL A 183 23.77 13.43 -3.30
C VAL A 183 25.20 13.82 -3.66
N GLY A 184 25.97 12.85 -4.17
CA GLY A 184 27.40 12.96 -4.46
C GLY A 184 28.34 12.65 -3.28
N LYS A 185 27.81 12.41 -2.08
CA LYS A 185 28.60 11.99 -0.91
C LYS A 185 28.83 10.48 -0.89
N GLN A 186 29.81 10.05 -0.10
CA GLN A 186 30.18 8.65 0.05
C GLN A 186 29.55 8.03 1.30
N PHE A 187 29.06 6.83 1.14
CA PHE A 187 28.31 6.06 2.15
C PHE A 187 28.91 4.66 2.32
N TYR A 188 28.63 4.04 3.43
CA TYR A 188 28.86 2.62 3.67
C TYR A 188 27.54 1.86 3.49
N LEU A 189 27.60 0.73 2.80
CA LEU A 189 26.44 -0.14 2.54
C LEU A 189 26.63 -1.52 3.13
N PHE A 190 25.52 -2.22 3.39
CA PHE A 190 25.51 -3.62 3.87
C PHE A 190 26.18 -3.88 5.23
N GLY A 191 26.38 -2.85 6.04
CA GLY A 191 27.17 -2.96 7.28
C GLY A 191 28.68 -3.07 7.05
N ASP A 192 29.15 -3.02 5.80
CA ASP A 192 30.57 -3.05 5.46
C ASP A 192 31.15 -1.63 5.45
N THR A 193 32.22 -1.44 6.21
CA THR A 193 32.94 -0.16 6.30
C THR A 193 34.28 -0.16 5.55
N THR A 194 34.58 -1.22 4.81
CA THR A 194 35.83 -1.33 4.03
C THR A 194 35.70 -0.64 2.67
N GLU A 195 34.49 -0.58 2.12
CA GLU A 195 34.21 0.05 0.83
C GLU A 195 33.20 1.18 0.96
N THR A 196 33.43 2.26 0.20
CA THR A 196 32.50 3.37 0.08
C THR A 196 31.80 3.38 -1.28
N TYR A 197 30.57 3.86 -1.27
CA TYR A 197 29.72 4.01 -2.45
C TYR A 197 29.20 5.43 -2.52
N THR A 198 29.05 5.95 -3.72
CA THR A 198 28.56 7.33 -3.95
C THR A 198 27.05 7.31 -4.12
N LEU A 199 26.35 8.18 -3.40
CA LEU A 199 24.93 8.41 -3.64
C LEU A 199 24.76 9.15 -4.97
N GLY A 200 24.34 8.44 -6.02
CA GLY A 200 24.17 8.99 -7.36
C GLY A 200 22.95 9.91 -7.47
N ALA A 201 21.83 9.50 -6.89
CA ALA A 201 20.61 10.31 -6.79
C ALA A 201 19.79 9.92 -5.57
N SER A 202 19.00 10.88 -5.07
CA SER A 202 17.93 10.65 -4.10
C SER A 202 16.65 10.37 -4.87
N LEU A 203 15.96 9.26 -4.54
CA LEU A 203 14.71 8.86 -5.19
C LEU A 203 13.50 9.41 -4.44
N GLU A 204 12.41 9.66 -5.14
CA GLU A 204 11.10 9.70 -4.52
C GLU A 204 10.88 8.41 -3.72
N VAL A 205 9.99 8.44 -2.73
CA VAL A 205 9.77 7.28 -1.88
C VAL A 205 9.20 6.13 -2.69
N VAL A 206 9.96 5.05 -2.83
CA VAL A 206 9.55 3.84 -3.53
C VAL A 206 8.94 2.87 -2.54
N ARG A 207 7.62 2.79 -2.54
CA ARG A 207 6.86 1.88 -1.67
C ARG A 207 7.01 0.43 -2.13
N TYR A 208 6.66 -0.49 -1.27
CA TYR A 208 6.66 -1.92 -1.59
C TYR A 208 5.30 -2.42 -2.07
N SER A 209 4.22 -1.85 -1.50
CA SER A 209 2.82 -2.16 -1.83
C SER A 209 1.92 -0.95 -1.57
N ASP A 210 0.66 -1.01 -2.02
CA ASP A 210 -0.30 0.10 -1.84
C ASP A 210 -0.77 0.26 -0.38
N TYR A 211 -0.54 -0.72 0.48
CA TYR A 211 -0.93 -0.68 1.90
C TYR A 211 0.24 -0.43 2.84
N GLU A 212 1.43 -0.18 2.31
CA GLU A 212 2.59 0.22 3.08
C GLU A 212 2.75 1.74 3.05
N GLN A 213 2.95 2.34 4.19
CA GLN A 213 3.00 3.79 4.35
C GLN A 213 4.28 4.35 3.73
N ALA A 214 4.18 5.46 2.99
CA ALA A 214 5.32 6.11 2.35
C ALA A 214 6.41 6.51 3.36
N TRP A 215 6.02 7.05 4.52
CA TRP A 215 6.97 7.49 5.55
C TRP A 215 7.80 6.35 6.16
N ASN A 216 7.34 5.10 6.07
CA ASN A 216 8.01 3.89 6.58
C ASN A 216 8.59 3.01 5.46
N SER A 217 8.49 3.45 4.22
CA SER A 217 9.02 2.75 3.04
C SER A 217 10.41 3.28 2.70
N TYR A 218 11.43 2.50 2.98
CA TYR A 218 12.82 2.84 2.74
C TYR A 218 13.39 1.90 1.70
N SER A 219 14.07 2.45 0.68
CA SER A 219 14.67 1.66 -0.40
C SER A 219 16.09 2.12 -0.69
N MET A 220 16.96 1.15 -0.95
CA MET A 220 18.28 1.34 -1.51
C MET A 220 18.40 0.51 -2.78
N VAL A 221 18.79 1.13 -3.88
CA VAL A 221 18.90 0.53 -5.21
C VAL A 221 20.36 0.55 -5.64
N LYS A 222 20.89 -0.59 -6.02
CA LYS A 222 22.28 -0.78 -6.43
C LYS A 222 22.37 -1.72 -7.63
N LEU A 223 23.44 -1.56 -8.39
CA LEU A 223 23.74 -2.43 -9.52
C LEU A 223 23.83 -3.90 -9.07
N LEU A 224 23.15 -4.77 -9.80
CA LEU A 224 23.21 -6.22 -9.64
C LEU A 224 24.62 -6.74 -9.97
N PRO A 225 25.26 -7.50 -9.08
CA PRO A 225 26.58 -8.06 -9.35
C PRO A 225 26.57 -9.02 -10.54
N GLU A 226 27.62 -8.95 -11.37
CA GLU A 226 27.73 -9.69 -12.60
C GLU A 226 27.66 -11.22 -12.41
N ASN A 227 28.17 -11.71 -11.31
CA ASN A 227 28.17 -13.15 -10.98
C ASN A 227 26.83 -13.68 -10.48
N TRP A 228 25.79 -12.82 -10.35
CA TRP A 228 24.46 -13.19 -9.84
C TRP A 228 23.45 -13.53 -10.93
N TYR A 229 23.78 -13.27 -12.20
CA TYR A 229 22.83 -13.57 -13.28
C TYR A 229 22.54 -15.07 -13.37
N ASP A 230 21.28 -15.43 -13.11
CA ASP A 230 20.75 -16.80 -13.21
C ASP A 230 19.24 -16.74 -13.52
N VAL A 231 18.66 -17.88 -13.88
CA VAL A 231 17.21 -18.04 -14.19
C VAL A 231 16.30 -17.73 -13.01
N GLY A 232 16.84 -17.72 -11.77
CA GLY A 232 16.11 -17.31 -10.57
C GLY A 232 15.93 -15.79 -10.41
N LEU A 233 16.55 -14.97 -11.27
CA LEU A 233 16.36 -13.53 -11.24
C LEU A 233 14.98 -13.13 -11.79
N GLU A 234 14.54 -11.97 -11.36
CA GLU A 234 13.32 -11.30 -11.78
C GLU A 234 13.57 -10.58 -13.10
N LEU A 235 13.12 -11.14 -14.21
CA LEU A 235 13.17 -10.49 -15.50
C LEU A 235 11.88 -9.69 -15.71
N CYS A 236 11.96 -8.37 -15.59
CA CYS A 236 10.84 -7.45 -15.71
C CYS A 236 10.91 -6.71 -17.05
N VAL A 237 9.77 -6.55 -17.69
CA VAL A 237 9.66 -5.82 -18.95
C VAL A 237 8.56 -4.80 -18.89
N ARG A 238 8.76 -3.64 -19.53
CA ARG A 238 7.73 -2.65 -19.84
C ARG A 238 7.42 -2.72 -21.31
N VAL A 239 6.15 -2.81 -21.63
CA VAL A 239 5.60 -2.83 -22.99
C VAL A 239 5.10 -1.44 -23.35
N LYS A 240 5.20 -1.06 -24.61
CA LYS A 240 4.61 0.19 -25.11
C LYS A 240 3.10 0.16 -24.96
N GLU A 241 2.50 1.28 -24.51
CA GLU A 241 1.08 1.37 -24.22
C GLU A 241 0.19 0.92 -25.39
N ASP A 242 0.53 1.36 -26.61
CA ASP A 242 -0.20 0.99 -27.85
C ASP A 242 -0.05 -0.49 -28.24
N GLN A 243 0.90 -1.21 -27.66
CA GLN A 243 1.23 -2.61 -27.94
C GLN A 243 0.93 -3.57 -26.78
N ASP A 244 0.28 -3.10 -25.71
CA ASP A 244 0.04 -3.90 -24.51
C ASP A 244 -1.02 -4.98 -24.70
N LYS A 245 -1.99 -4.73 -25.57
CA LYS A 245 -3.10 -5.65 -25.82
C LYS A 245 -2.59 -7.03 -26.26
N ASP A 246 -3.06 -8.08 -25.56
CA ASP A 246 -2.73 -9.49 -25.83
C ASP A 246 -1.21 -9.82 -25.80
N PHE A 247 -0.39 -8.98 -25.14
CA PHE A 247 1.06 -9.15 -25.08
C PHE A 247 1.49 -10.55 -24.61
N ILE A 248 0.88 -11.07 -23.53
CA ILE A 248 1.19 -12.41 -23.00
C ILE A 248 0.98 -13.49 -24.06
N THR A 249 -0.14 -13.41 -24.80
CA THR A 249 -0.47 -14.40 -25.84
C THR A 249 0.52 -14.34 -27.00
N ARG A 250 0.88 -13.13 -27.45
CA ARG A 250 1.88 -12.93 -28.52
C ARG A 250 3.26 -13.42 -28.10
N LEU A 251 3.69 -13.04 -26.88
CA LEU A 251 5.00 -13.47 -26.39
C LEU A 251 5.09 -14.98 -26.22
N LYS A 252 4.03 -15.64 -25.72
CA LYS A 252 3.97 -17.11 -25.62
C LYS A 252 4.01 -17.79 -26.97
N ALA A 253 3.34 -17.26 -27.98
CA ALA A 253 3.37 -17.81 -29.33
C ALA A 253 4.78 -17.79 -29.96
N ASP A 254 5.55 -16.75 -29.61
CA ASP A 254 6.92 -16.56 -30.09
C ASP A 254 7.97 -17.28 -29.23
N SER A 255 7.62 -17.67 -27.99
CA SER A 255 8.57 -18.06 -26.95
C SER A 255 9.46 -19.24 -27.32
N GLU A 256 8.89 -20.30 -27.88
CA GLU A 256 9.63 -21.52 -28.25
C GLU A 256 10.62 -21.30 -29.39
N LYS A 257 10.26 -20.43 -30.34
CA LYS A 257 11.06 -20.21 -31.56
C LYS A 257 12.11 -19.13 -31.39
N LEU A 258 11.78 -18.05 -30.69
CA LEU A 258 12.61 -16.84 -30.66
C LEU A 258 13.29 -16.58 -29.29
N TYR A 259 12.68 -17.06 -28.21
CA TYR A 259 13.11 -16.73 -26.85
C TYR A 259 13.65 -17.91 -26.06
N ARG A 260 14.31 -18.85 -26.78
CA ARG A 260 15.18 -19.88 -26.19
C ARG A 260 16.64 -19.55 -26.50
N VAL A 261 17.48 -19.46 -25.47
CA VAL A 261 18.92 -19.21 -25.59
C VAL A 261 19.66 -20.27 -24.78
N GLY A 262 20.45 -21.11 -25.45
CA GLY A 262 21.06 -22.25 -24.78
C GLY A 262 20.02 -23.13 -24.08
N ASN A 263 20.20 -23.33 -22.77
CA ASN A 263 19.25 -24.06 -21.94
C ASN A 263 18.16 -23.19 -21.33
N VAL A 264 18.18 -21.86 -21.51
CA VAL A 264 17.24 -20.92 -20.90
C VAL A 264 16.05 -20.67 -21.81
N PHE A 265 14.85 -20.65 -21.24
CA PHE A 265 13.59 -20.42 -21.96
C PHE A 265 12.61 -19.60 -21.07
N ILE A 266 11.56 -19.05 -21.68
CA ILE A 266 10.47 -18.38 -20.96
C ILE A 266 9.51 -19.45 -20.43
N ALA A 267 9.44 -19.59 -19.10
CA ALA A 267 8.57 -20.56 -18.43
C ALA A 267 7.16 -20.00 -18.20
N GLU A 268 7.07 -18.74 -17.75
CA GLU A 268 5.80 -18.08 -17.46
C GLU A 268 5.90 -16.58 -17.67
N VAL A 269 4.78 -15.96 -18.03
CA VAL A 269 4.65 -14.49 -18.14
C VAL A 269 3.43 -14.07 -17.34
N ARG A 270 3.61 -13.15 -16.39
CA ARG A 270 2.55 -12.61 -15.54
C ARG A 270 2.51 -11.10 -15.63
N SER A 271 1.30 -10.52 -15.71
CA SER A 271 1.14 -9.06 -15.60
C SER A 271 1.39 -8.58 -14.16
N PHE A 272 1.90 -7.37 -14.00
CA PHE A 272 2.04 -6.77 -12.66
C PHE A 272 0.70 -6.44 -12.03
N ASP A 273 -0.35 -6.26 -12.80
CA ASP A 273 -1.72 -6.13 -12.27
C ASP A 273 -2.20 -7.42 -11.58
N ASP A 274 -1.89 -8.60 -12.14
CA ASP A 274 -2.20 -9.88 -11.52
C ASP A 274 -1.34 -10.11 -10.26
N ILE A 275 -0.05 -9.80 -10.33
CA ILE A 275 0.86 -9.88 -9.18
C ILE A 275 0.36 -8.98 -8.05
N ARG A 276 0.01 -7.74 -8.33
CA ARG A 276 -0.57 -6.79 -7.37
C ARG A 276 -1.86 -7.32 -6.75
N ARG A 277 -2.82 -7.79 -7.58
CA ARG A 277 -4.09 -8.36 -7.09
C ARG A 277 -3.86 -9.54 -6.16
N ASN A 278 -2.99 -10.46 -6.54
CA ASN A 278 -2.70 -11.64 -5.74
C ASN A 278 -2.00 -11.28 -4.42
N TYR A 279 -0.99 -10.41 -4.46
CA TYR A 279 -0.28 -9.95 -3.27
C TYR A 279 -1.20 -9.25 -2.27
N GLN A 280 -2.12 -8.42 -2.77
CA GLN A 280 -3.02 -7.62 -1.94
C GLN A 280 -4.35 -8.32 -1.62
N GLN A 281 -4.54 -9.55 -2.04
CA GLN A 281 -5.81 -10.27 -1.86
C GLN A 281 -6.24 -10.33 -0.39
N SER A 282 -5.31 -10.61 0.53
CA SER A 282 -5.58 -10.65 1.97
C SER A 282 -6.05 -9.30 2.50
N GLN A 283 -5.38 -8.21 2.13
CA GLN A 283 -5.75 -6.85 2.54
C GLN A 283 -7.11 -6.44 1.97
N THR A 284 -7.36 -6.75 0.70
CA THR A 284 -8.64 -6.47 0.05
C THR A 284 -9.79 -7.26 0.71
N ASN A 285 -9.57 -8.52 1.06
CA ASN A 285 -10.57 -9.34 1.76
C ASN A 285 -10.83 -8.81 3.17
N SER A 286 -9.81 -8.38 3.89
CA SER A 286 -9.95 -7.73 5.19
C SER A 286 -10.79 -6.46 5.08
N MET A 287 -10.52 -5.59 4.11
CA MET A 287 -11.32 -4.38 3.87
C MET A 287 -12.79 -4.71 3.57
N ARG A 288 -13.06 -5.71 2.74
CA ARG A 288 -14.43 -6.18 2.46
C ARG A 288 -15.13 -6.66 3.72
N SER A 289 -14.44 -7.41 4.57
CA SER A 289 -14.98 -7.90 5.84
C SER A 289 -15.30 -6.76 6.80
N TYR A 290 -14.46 -5.74 6.90
CA TYR A 290 -14.74 -4.54 7.70
C TYR A 290 -15.93 -3.75 7.17
N ILE A 291 -16.04 -3.59 5.84
CA ILE A 291 -17.21 -2.93 5.22
C ILE A 291 -18.50 -3.71 5.54
N LEU A 292 -18.50 -5.02 5.39
CA LEU A 292 -19.64 -5.86 5.69
C LEU A 292 -20.02 -5.78 7.18
N GLY A 293 -19.04 -5.84 8.07
CA GLY A 293 -19.24 -5.65 9.52
C GLY A 293 -19.83 -4.29 9.86
N MET A 294 -19.34 -3.21 9.21
CA MET A 294 -19.89 -1.86 9.37
C MET A 294 -21.34 -1.76 8.92
N VAL A 295 -21.66 -2.29 7.73
CA VAL A 295 -23.04 -2.30 7.22
C VAL A 295 -23.97 -3.09 8.16
N PHE A 296 -23.51 -4.24 8.64
CA PHE A 296 -24.28 -5.04 9.61
C PHE A 296 -24.52 -4.27 10.92
N LEU A 297 -23.50 -3.62 11.47
CA LEU A 297 -23.65 -2.79 12.68
C LEU A 297 -24.61 -1.63 12.44
N LEU A 298 -24.49 -0.90 11.32
CA LEU A 298 -25.39 0.19 10.96
C LEU A 298 -26.85 -0.28 10.88
N LEU A 299 -27.12 -1.43 10.26
CA LEU A 299 -28.46 -2.02 10.19
C LEU A 299 -28.99 -2.36 11.59
N ASN A 300 -28.17 -2.99 12.45
CA ASN A 300 -28.58 -3.29 13.84
C ASN A 300 -28.89 -2.03 14.63
N ILE A 301 -28.04 -0.99 14.51
CA ILE A 301 -28.28 0.30 15.14
C ILE A 301 -29.60 0.91 14.66
N PHE A 302 -29.80 0.93 13.35
CA PHE A 302 -31.02 1.47 12.74
C PHE A 302 -32.28 0.73 13.27
N LEU A 303 -32.24 -0.60 13.32
CA LEU A 303 -33.35 -1.41 13.85
C LEU A 303 -33.56 -1.18 15.35
N GLY A 304 -32.49 -1.10 16.14
CA GLY A 304 -32.53 -0.79 17.58
C GLY A 304 -33.15 0.59 17.84
N LEU A 305 -32.69 1.60 17.11
CA LEU A 305 -33.26 2.94 17.20
C LEU A 305 -34.72 2.99 16.80
N LEU A 306 -35.10 2.34 15.68
CA LEU A 306 -36.50 2.23 15.27
C LEU A 306 -37.35 1.60 16.36
N GLY A 307 -36.89 0.48 16.95
CA GLY A 307 -37.60 -0.20 18.06
C GLY A 307 -37.75 0.72 19.28
N THR A 308 -36.68 1.41 19.67
CA THR A 308 -36.71 2.33 20.80
C THR A 308 -37.62 3.54 20.56
N PHE A 309 -37.57 4.13 19.35
CA PHE A 309 -38.47 5.22 18.98
C PHE A 309 -39.94 4.78 18.91
N TRP A 310 -40.21 3.58 18.37
CA TRP A 310 -41.53 3.01 18.34
C TRP A 310 -42.09 2.83 19.77
N PHE A 311 -41.33 2.22 20.65
CA PHE A 311 -41.71 2.00 22.04
C PHE A 311 -42.02 3.31 22.79
N ARG A 312 -41.10 4.34 22.64
CA ARG A 312 -41.30 5.66 23.21
C ARG A 312 -42.55 6.36 22.66
N THR A 313 -42.80 6.28 21.37
CA THR A 313 -44.00 6.85 20.77
C THR A 313 -45.27 6.21 21.34
N GLN A 314 -45.25 4.90 21.58
CA GLN A 314 -46.38 4.20 22.22
C GLN A 314 -46.57 4.65 23.67
N GLN A 315 -45.52 4.77 24.45
CA GLN A 315 -45.62 5.24 25.83
C GLN A 315 -46.12 6.69 25.94
N ARG A 316 -45.84 7.54 24.97
CA ARG A 316 -46.22 8.97 24.96
C ARG A 316 -47.48 9.24 24.15
N ARG A 317 -48.28 8.22 23.81
CA ARG A 317 -49.52 8.39 23.03
C ARG A 317 -50.46 9.45 23.62
N GLY A 318 -50.60 9.50 24.96
CA GLY A 318 -51.44 10.48 25.66
C GLY A 318 -50.91 11.92 25.48
N GLU A 319 -49.61 12.13 25.58
CA GLU A 319 -48.98 13.45 25.37
C GLU A 319 -49.12 13.90 23.90
N ILE A 320 -48.93 12.98 22.95
CA ILE A 320 -49.08 13.26 21.51
C ILE A 320 -50.54 13.59 21.20
N ALA A 321 -51.48 12.86 21.76
CA ALA A 321 -52.93 13.14 21.60
C ALA A 321 -53.29 14.54 22.16
N LEU A 322 -52.77 14.90 23.33
CA LEU A 322 -52.95 16.21 23.91
C LEU A 322 -52.34 17.33 23.04
N MET A 323 -51.13 17.13 22.50
CA MET A 323 -50.54 18.09 21.58
C MET A 323 -51.35 18.28 20.29
N LYS A 324 -51.90 17.21 19.74
CA LYS A 324 -52.77 17.26 18.57
C LYS A 324 -54.13 17.96 18.88
N SER A 325 -54.70 17.72 20.03
CA SER A 325 -55.95 18.39 20.48
C SER A 325 -55.75 19.90 20.69
N LEU A 326 -54.54 20.34 20.98
CA LEU A 326 -54.11 21.74 21.12
C LEU A 326 -53.68 22.37 19.78
N GLY A 327 -53.91 21.68 18.63
CA GLY A 327 -53.63 22.18 17.29
C GLY A 327 -52.25 21.83 16.74
N GLY A 328 -51.48 20.92 17.39
CA GLY A 328 -50.22 20.42 16.88
C GLY A 328 -50.38 19.58 15.61
N THR A 329 -49.62 19.85 14.57
CA THR A 329 -49.57 19.05 13.32
C THR A 329 -48.72 17.81 13.47
N ASP A 330 -48.93 16.77 12.67
CA ASP A 330 -48.10 15.56 12.65
C ASP A 330 -46.63 15.88 12.40
N HIS A 331 -46.37 16.86 11.54
CA HIS A 331 -45.02 17.37 11.27
C HIS A 331 -44.35 17.98 12.52
N SER A 332 -45.09 18.76 13.31
CA SER A 332 -44.53 19.37 14.53
C SER A 332 -44.17 18.33 15.59
N VAL A 333 -44.99 17.27 15.72
CA VAL A 333 -44.72 16.11 16.62
C VAL A 333 -43.48 15.35 16.15
N PHE A 334 -43.40 15.06 14.86
CA PHE A 334 -42.25 14.37 14.27
C PHE A 334 -40.94 15.15 14.47
N VAL A 335 -40.93 16.43 14.12
CA VAL A 335 -39.74 17.30 14.30
C VAL A 335 -39.31 17.35 15.76
N ARG A 336 -40.24 17.43 16.70
CA ARG A 336 -39.92 17.43 18.13
C ARG A 336 -39.23 16.15 18.56
N GLN A 337 -39.71 14.96 18.13
CA GLN A 337 -39.11 13.66 18.44
C GLN A 337 -37.72 13.54 17.80
N LEU A 338 -37.57 13.99 16.56
CA LEU A 338 -36.29 13.97 15.85
C LEU A 338 -35.26 14.87 16.55
N VAL A 339 -35.65 16.06 16.99
CA VAL A 339 -34.74 16.96 17.75
C VAL A 339 -34.37 16.33 19.11
N GLU A 340 -35.32 15.67 19.80
CA GLU A 340 -35.01 14.94 21.03
C GLU A 340 -33.97 13.84 20.80
N GLY A 341 -34.14 13.03 19.73
CA GLY A 341 -33.18 11.97 19.36
C GLY A 341 -31.80 12.54 18.99
N LEU A 342 -31.76 13.62 18.23
CA LEU A 342 -30.51 14.31 17.90
C LEU A 342 -29.80 14.89 19.13
N LEU A 343 -30.52 15.44 20.10
CA LEU A 343 -29.93 15.90 21.35
C LEU A 343 -29.32 14.76 22.17
N LEU A 344 -30.01 13.61 22.24
CA LEU A 344 -29.48 12.41 22.92
C LEU A 344 -28.22 11.88 22.19
N LEU A 345 -28.20 11.90 20.87
CA LEU A 345 -27.03 11.54 20.08
C LEU A 345 -25.84 12.49 20.37
N VAL A 346 -26.07 13.80 20.42
CA VAL A 346 -25.02 14.77 20.76
C VAL A 346 -24.48 14.53 22.18
N ILE A 347 -25.37 14.27 23.16
CA ILE A 347 -24.99 13.95 24.55
C ILE A 347 -24.14 12.67 24.60
N ALA A 348 -24.45 11.66 23.80
CA ALA A 348 -23.70 10.40 23.73
C ALA A 348 -22.36 10.57 22.97
N THR A 349 -22.33 11.41 21.92
CA THR A 349 -21.14 11.61 21.08
C THR A 349 -20.01 12.35 21.83
N ILE A 350 -20.32 13.29 22.72
CA ILE A 350 -19.28 14.03 23.45
C ILE A 350 -18.36 13.10 24.25
N PRO A 351 -18.86 12.22 25.14
CA PRO A 351 -17.98 11.26 25.84
C PRO A 351 -17.36 10.23 24.88
N ALA A 352 -18.04 9.85 23.79
CA ALA A 352 -17.48 8.95 22.80
C ALA A 352 -16.23 9.56 22.10
N VAL A 353 -16.28 10.83 21.71
CA VAL A 353 -15.13 11.56 21.15
C VAL A 353 -13.98 11.59 22.16
N PHE A 354 -14.26 11.86 23.43
CA PHE A 354 -13.22 11.87 24.47
C PHE A 354 -12.58 10.47 24.66
N ILE A 355 -13.37 9.41 24.65
CA ILE A 355 -12.87 8.04 24.74
C ILE A 355 -11.99 7.73 23.52
N ASN A 356 -12.46 8.03 22.31
CA ASN A 356 -11.73 7.77 21.07
C ASN A 356 -10.45 8.59 20.98
N TRP A 357 -10.46 9.84 21.43
CA TRP A 357 -9.25 10.67 21.53
C TRP A 357 -8.19 10.03 22.44
N ASN A 358 -8.59 9.49 23.59
CA ASN A 358 -7.65 8.80 24.47
C ASN A 358 -7.16 7.48 23.87
N LEU A 359 -8.03 6.74 23.18
CA LEU A 359 -7.65 5.52 22.46
C LEU A 359 -6.66 5.82 21.32
N ALA A 360 -6.88 6.89 20.56
CA ALA A 360 -5.96 7.34 19.52
C ALA A 360 -4.60 7.75 20.10
N ASN A 361 -4.59 8.54 21.17
CA ASN A 361 -3.36 8.95 21.85
C ASN A 361 -2.58 7.79 22.49
N SER A 362 -3.25 6.69 22.82
CA SER A 362 -2.59 5.48 23.35
C SER A 362 -1.99 4.59 22.24
N GLU A 363 -2.05 5.03 20.99
CA GLU A 363 -1.61 4.29 19.80
C GLU A 363 -2.21 2.87 19.69
N LEU A 364 -3.34 2.61 20.33
CA LEU A 364 -3.97 1.29 20.35
C LEU A 364 -4.31 0.83 18.91
N ASN A 365 -4.79 1.74 18.08
CA ASN A 365 -5.05 1.48 16.66
C ASN A 365 -3.77 1.17 15.88
N ALA A 366 -2.68 1.87 16.16
CA ALA A 366 -1.38 1.65 15.56
C ALA A 366 -0.84 0.25 15.93
N TRP A 367 -0.95 -0.11 17.19
CA TRP A 367 -0.50 -1.41 17.68
C TRP A 367 -1.33 -2.57 17.12
N MET A 368 -2.65 -2.45 17.10
CA MET A 368 -3.56 -3.50 16.62
C MET A 368 -3.56 -3.66 15.10
N ASN A 369 -3.36 -2.61 14.35
CA ASN A 369 -3.52 -2.60 12.89
C ASN A 369 -2.23 -2.31 12.12
N GLY A 370 -1.12 -2.03 12.81
CA GLY A 370 0.16 -1.69 12.20
C GLY A 370 0.12 -0.41 11.34
N THR A 371 -0.82 0.50 11.64
CA THR A 371 -1.07 1.67 10.80
C THR A 371 -1.06 2.94 11.65
N THR A 372 0.03 3.68 11.58
CA THR A 372 0.08 5.08 11.99
C THR A 372 0.22 5.95 10.75
N ILE A 373 -0.56 7.02 10.65
CA ILE A 373 -0.27 8.11 9.73
C ILE A 373 0.69 9.05 10.47
N GLU A 374 1.78 9.47 9.81
CA GLU A 374 2.67 10.47 10.37
C GLU A 374 1.87 11.77 10.56
N GLY A 375 1.71 12.24 11.79
CA GLY A 375 0.97 13.46 12.14
C GLY A 375 -0.49 13.24 12.53
N GLY A 376 -0.95 12.01 12.75
CA GLY A 376 -2.27 11.68 13.30
C GLY A 376 -2.25 11.58 14.83
#